data_28a5aebd0e4f3c215fa4feb0e3285fae
#
_entry.id   28a5aebd0e4f3c215fa4feb0e3285fae
#
_cell.length_a   1.000
_cell.length_b   1.000
_cell.length_c   1.000
_cell.angle_alpha   90.00
_cell.angle_beta   90.00
_cell.angle_gamma   90.00
#
_symmetry.space_group_name_H-M   'P 1'
#
loop_
_entity.id
_entity.type
_entity.pdbx_description
1 polymer ?
#
loop_
_entity_poly.entity_id
_entity_poly.type
_entity_poly.pdbx_seq_one_letter_code
_entity_poly.pdbx_strand_id
1 'polypeptide(L)'
;MKFGARIKSLRTEKGLTLDQLAQETGSSKSYIWELENKNPPRPSAEKLSAIAGALGVTVDYLIGSDTQTLSDAEDTAFFRQYSGLPEETRRQIREMARILDTKTRK
;
A
#
# COMPACT_ATOMS: atom_id res chain seq x y z
N MET A 1 -8.69 13.63 5.50
CA MET A 1 -8.08 13.74 4.17
C MET A 1 -8.97 13.07 3.14
N LYS A 2 -9.19 13.71 2.00
CA LYS A 2 -10.02 13.14 0.94
C LYS A 2 -9.30 11.98 0.26
N PHE A 3 -10.08 11.08 -0.32
CA PHE A 3 -9.58 9.87 -0.96
C PHE A 3 -8.46 10.15 -1.98
N GLY A 4 -8.70 11.06 -2.92
CA GLY A 4 -7.70 11.39 -3.93
C GLY A 4 -6.41 11.98 -3.35
N ALA A 5 -6.57 12.87 -2.38
CA ALA A 5 -5.41 13.48 -1.71
C ALA A 5 -4.60 12.44 -0.96
N ARG A 6 -5.28 11.44 -0.38
CA ARG A 6 -4.60 10.35 0.32
C ARG A 6 -3.80 9.48 -0.64
N ILE A 7 -4.37 9.16 -1.81
CA ILE A 7 -3.66 8.41 -2.84
C ILE A 7 -2.40 9.16 -3.26
N LYS A 8 -2.54 10.45 -3.54
CA LYS A 8 -1.41 11.28 -3.97
C LYS A 8 -0.32 11.34 -2.89
N SER A 9 -0.72 11.54 -1.65
CA SER A 9 0.23 11.60 -0.53
C SER A 9 1.00 10.29 -0.39
N LEU A 10 0.29 9.16 -0.40
CA LEU A 10 0.92 7.84 -0.29
C LEU A 10 1.84 7.56 -1.48
N ARG A 11 1.38 7.91 -2.68
CA ARG A 11 2.16 7.69 -3.90
C ARG A 11 3.48 8.47 -3.86
N THR A 12 3.40 9.75 -3.51
CA THR A 12 4.61 10.59 -3.48
C THR A 12 5.56 10.18 -2.37
N GLU A 13 5.06 9.76 -1.22
CA GLU A 13 5.91 9.22 -0.15
C GLU A 13 6.65 7.97 -0.58
N LYS A 14 6.03 7.14 -1.41
CA LYS A 14 6.66 5.93 -1.95
C LYS A 14 7.59 6.22 -3.13
N GLY A 15 7.65 7.47 -3.58
CA GLY A 15 8.48 7.84 -4.71
C GLY A 15 7.95 7.35 -6.05
N LEU A 16 6.65 7.06 -6.14
CA LEU A 16 6.05 6.55 -7.38
C LEU A 16 5.53 7.70 -8.24
N THR A 17 5.76 7.58 -9.55
CA THR A 17 5.14 8.49 -10.52
C THR A 17 3.71 8.03 -10.79
N LEU A 18 2.92 8.89 -11.44
CA LEU A 18 1.58 8.51 -11.88
C LEU A 18 1.63 7.28 -12.80
N ASP A 19 2.59 7.24 -13.72
CA ASP A 19 2.76 6.11 -14.63
C ASP A 19 3.09 4.83 -13.88
N GLN A 20 3.95 4.91 -12.88
CA GLN A 20 4.34 3.73 -12.10
C GLN A 20 3.16 3.16 -11.33
N LEU A 21 2.39 4.02 -10.67
CA LEU A 21 1.21 3.54 -9.95
C LEU A 21 0.18 2.97 -10.90
N ALA A 22 -0.01 3.62 -12.06
CA ALA A 22 -0.92 3.12 -13.09
C ALA A 22 -0.51 1.73 -13.55
N GLN A 23 0.78 1.53 -13.82
CA GLN A 23 1.30 0.23 -14.26
C GLN A 23 1.05 -0.86 -13.22
N GLU A 24 1.33 -0.57 -11.96
CA GLU A 24 1.17 -1.54 -10.87
C GLU A 24 -0.28 -1.91 -10.61
N THR A 25 -1.21 -1.06 -10.99
CA THR A 25 -2.64 -1.28 -10.74
C THR A 25 -3.43 -1.66 -11.98
N GLY A 26 -2.75 -1.81 -13.12
CA GLY A 26 -3.43 -2.12 -14.38
C GLY A 26 -4.32 -0.98 -14.84
N SER A 27 -3.93 0.26 -14.57
CA SER A 27 -4.71 1.46 -14.89
C SER A 27 -3.96 2.34 -15.87
N SER A 28 -4.62 3.38 -16.37
CA SER A 28 -3.96 4.41 -17.18
C SER A 28 -3.47 5.53 -16.26
N LYS A 29 -2.46 6.25 -16.72
CA LYS A 29 -1.96 7.43 -16.02
C LYS A 29 -3.08 8.45 -15.83
N SER A 30 -3.90 8.67 -16.86
CA SER A 30 -5.02 9.60 -16.81
C SER A 30 -6.00 9.23 -15.71
N TYR A 31 -6.29 7.94 -15.55
CA TYR A 31 -7.21 7.48 -14.54
C TYR A 31 -6.69 7.76 -13.13
N ILE A 32 -5.40 7.48 -12.89
CA ILE A 32 -4.81 7.75 -11.57
C ILE A 32 -4.83 9.25 -11.29
N TRP A 33 -4.51 10.07 -12.30
CA TRP A 33 -4.56 11.52 -12.15
C TRP A 33 -5.98 11.99 -11.79
N GLU A 34 -6.99 11.43 -12.44
CA GLU A 34 -8.38 11.77 -12.13
C GLU A 34 -8.76 11.39 -10.71
N LEU A 35 -8.33 10.21 -10.26
CA LEU A 35 -8.58 9.78 -8.88
C LEU A 35 -8.01 10.77 -7.86
N GLU A 36 -6.82 11.30 -8.15
CA GLU A 36 -6.14 12.22 -7.24
C GLU A 36 -6.74 13.63 -7.28
N ASN A 37 -7.26 14.04 -8.42
CA ASN A 37 -7.58 15.46 -8.63
C ASN A 37 -9.04 15.78 -8.95
N LYS A 38 -9.85 14.82 -9.41
CA LYS A 38 -11.18 15.08 -9.94
C LYS A 38 -12.34 14.47 -9.18
N ASN A 39 -12.08 13.66 -8.16
CA ASN A 39 -13.13 13.03 -7.38
C ASN A 39 -14.15 12.26 -8.24
N PRO A 40 -13.72 11.34 -9.11
CA PRO A 40 -14.66 10.53 -9.91
C PRO A 40 -15.38 9.52 -9.01
N PRO A 41 -16.35 8.76 -9.57
CA PRO A 41 -16.99 7.69 -8.80
C PRO A 41 -15.94 6.74 -8.20
N ARG A 42 -16.23 6.23 -7.00
CA ARG A 42 -15.27 5.36 -6.30
C ARG A 42 -14.93 4.13 -7.15
N PRO A 43 -13.66 3.74 -7.20
CA PRO A 43 -13.24 2.55 -7.94
C PRO A 43 -13.90 1.28 -7.41
N SER A 44 -13.91 0.23 -8.24
CA SER A 44 -14.39 -1.09 -7.82
C SER A 44 -13.55 -1.63 -6.67
N ALA A 45 -14.09 -2.62 -5.97
CA ALA A 45 -13.37 -3.27 -4.87
C ALA A 45 -12.04 -3.85 -5.37
N GLU A 46 -12.05 -4.43 -6.57
CA GLU A 46 -10.85 -5.01 -7.17
C GLU A 46 -9.79 -3.93 -7.43
N LYS A 47 -10.20 -2.79 -7.97
CA LYS A 47 -9.28 -1.68 -8.24
C LYS A 47 -8.75 -1.08 -6.93
N LEU A 48 -9.61 -0.94 -5.92
CA LEU A 48 -9.19 -0.47 -4.61
C LEU A 48 -8.15 -1.39 -4.00
N SER A 49 -8.33 -2.70 -4.10
CA SER A 49 -7.34 -3.67 -3.62
C SER A 49 -6.02 -3.53 -4.32
N ALA A 50 -6.04 -3.33 -5.65
CA ALA A 50 -4.81 -3.16 -6.42
C ALA A 50 -4.07 -1.88 -6.01
N ILE A 51 -4.79 -0.78 -5.83
CA ILE A 51 -4.19 0.49 -5.42
C ILE A 51 -3.62 0.38 -4.01
N ALA A 52 -4.39 -0.18 -3.07
CA ALA A 52 -3.93 -0.35 -1.70
C ALA A 52 -2.67 -1.23 -1.65
N GLY A 53 -2.67 -2.33 -2.42
CA GLY A 53 -1.52 -3.22 -2.50
C GLY A 53 -0.27 -2.52 -3.04
N ALA A 54 -0.43 -1.72 -4.08
CA ALA A 54 0.69 -0.96 -4.66
C ALA A 54 1.23 0.09 -3.69
N LEU A 55 0.35 0.66 -2.87
CA LEU A 55 0.74 1.68 -1.89
C LEU A 55 1.14 1.09 -0.53
N GLY A 56 1.01 -0.23 -0.37
CA GLY A 56 1.44 -0.90 0.86
C GLY A 56 0.57 -0.63 2.06
N VAL A 57 -0.72 -0.38 1.86
CA VAL A 57 -1.68 -0.12 2.94
C VAL A 57 -2.92 -0.98 2.77
N THR A 58 -3.81 -0.95 3.75
CA THR A 58 -5.10 -1.66 3.66
C THR A 58 -6.10 -0.83 2.87
N VAL A 59 -7.11 -1.50 2.30
CA VAL A 59 -8.21 -0.81 1.63
C VAL A 59 -8.93 0.11 2.62
N ASP A 60 -9.15 -0.37 3.84
CA ASP A 60 -9.83 0.42 4.88
C ASP A 60 -9.10 1.74 5.16
N TYR A 61 -7.78 1.69 5.25
CA TYR A 61 -7.00 2.90 5.43
C TYR A 61 -7.11 3.81 4.20
N LEU A 62 -7.02 3.22 3.01
CA LEU A 62 -7.08 3.98 1.76
C LEU A 62 -8.37 4.78 1.62
N ILE A 63 -9.51 4.17 1.97
CA ILE A 63 -10.81 4.83 1.86
C ILE A 63 -11.19 5.63 3.10
N GLY A 64 -10.35 5.61 4.13
CA GLY A 64 -10.57 6.42 5.32
C GLY A 64 -11.60 5.90 6.30
N SER A 65 -11.98 4.62 6.19
CA SER A 65 -12.96 4.01 7.09
C SER A 65 -12.32 3.47 8.37
N ASP A 66 -11.00 3.50 8.45
CA ASP A 66 -10.24 2.97 9.56
C ASP A 66 -9.59 4.13 10.32
N THR A 67 -9.52 4.03 11.64
CA THR A 67 -8.86 5.02 12.48
C THR A 67 -7.38 4.72 12.69
N GLN A 68 -6.85 3.65 12.07
CA GLN A 68 -5.45 3.29 12.17
C GLN A 68 -4.53 4.41 11.67
N THR A 69 -3.33 4.46 12.25
CA THR A 69 -2.26 5.31 11.71
C THR A 69 -1.73 4.68 10.42
N LEU A 70 -0.99 5.47 9.64
CA LEU A 70 -0.33 4.94 8.46
C LEU A 70 0.59 3.78 8.81
N SER A 71 1.36 3.91 9.89
CA SER A 71 2.26 2.86 10.35
C SER A 71 1.50 1.56 10.63
N ASP A 72 0.38 1.65 11.34
CA ASP A 72 -0.43 0.46 11.64
C ASP A 72 -0.99 -0.17 10.37
N ALA A 73 -1.44 0.66 9.43
CA ALA A 73 -1.99 0.17 8.17
C ALA A 73 -0.92 -0.54 7.34
N GLU A 74 0.30 -0.01 7.34
CA GLU A 74 1.43 -0.64 6.65
C GLU A 74 1.79 -1.99 7.28
N ASP A 75 1.81 -2.04 8.60
CA ASP A 75 2.13 -3.28 9.32
C ASP A 75 1.07 -4.35 9.05
N THR A 76 -0.21 -3.96 9.08
CA THR A 76 -1.31 -4.88 8.80
C THR A 76 -1.23 -5.41 7.37
N ALA A 77 -0.97 -4.52 6.41
CA ALA A 77 -0.84 -4.91 5.00
C ALA A 77 0.33 -5.89 4.81
N PHE A 78 1.46 -5.59 5.44
CA PHE A 78 2.63 -6.47 5.38
C PHE A 78 2.32 -7.83 5.99
N PHE A 79 1.68 -7.87 7.14
CA PHE A 79 1.35 -9.13 7.81
C PHE A 79 0.44 -10.01 6.94
N ARG A 80 -0.56 -9.41 6.29
CA ARG A 80 -1.45 -10.15 5.40
C ARG A 80 -0.69 -10.74 4.22
N GLN A 81 0.21 -9.95 3.63
CA GLN A 81 1.05 -10.42 2.53
C GLN A 81 1.98 -11.55 3.00
N TYR A 82 2.63 -11.35 4.14
CA TYR A 82 3.54 -12.32 4.73
C TYR A 82 2.83 -13.65 4.99
N SER A 83 1.62 -13.60 5.54
CA SER A 83 0.86 -14.82 5.87
C SER A 83 0.54 -15.66 4.64
N GLY A 84 0.49 -15.06 3.45
CA GLY A 84 0.21 -15.76 2.20
C GLY A 84 1.44 -16.33 1.52
N LEU A 85 2.63 -16.05 2.04
CA LEU A 85 3.86 -16.53 1.41
C LEU A 85 4.14 -18.00 1.77
N PRO A 86 4.91 -18.72 0.93
CA PRO A 86 5.32 -20.09 1.26
C PRO A 86 6.12 -20.13 2.56
N GLU A 87 6.04 -21.25 3.27
CA GLU A 87 6.70 -21.41 4.56
C GLU A 87 8.20 -21.10 4.48
N GLU A 88 8.87 -21.57 3.43
CA GLU A 88 10.30 -21.33 3.27
C GLU A 88 10.62 -19.83 3.19
N THR A 89 9.81 -19.10 2.42
CA THR A 89 9.99 -17.66 2.28
C THR A 89 9.75 -16.95 3.61
N ARG A 90 8.70 -17.35 4.33
CA ARG A 90 8.39 -16.76 5.63
C ARG A 90 9.53 -17.02 6.63
N ARG A 91 10.11 -18.20 6.58
CA ARG A 91 11.24 -18.55 7.44
C ARG A 91 12.44 -17.64 7.15
N GLN A 92 12.72 -17.40 5.87
CA GLN A 92 13.81 -16.52 5.47
C GLN A 92 13.60 -15.09 5.96
N ILE A 93 12.37 -14.60 5.85
CA ILE A 93 12.03 -13.25 6.31
C ILE A 93 12.24 -13.15 7.83
N ARG A 94 11.78 -14.15 8.59
CA ARG A 94 11.96 -14.18 10.04
C ARG A 94 13.44 -14.18 10.42
N GLU A 95 14.25 -14.94 9.68
CA GLU A 95 15.68 -15.02 9.92
C GLU A 95 16.36 -13.68 9.67
N MET A 96 16.01 -13.02 8.58
CA MET A 96 16.54 -11.69 8.27
C MET A 96 16.14 -10.68 9.33
N ALA A 97 14.88 -10.72 9.77
CA ALA A 97 14.41 -9.81 10.82
C ALA A 97 15.20 -10.02 12.11
N ARG A 98 15.49 -11.26 12.47
CA ARG A 98 16.26 -11.58 13.66
C ARG A 98 17.68 -11.03 13.57
N ILE A 99 18.32 -11.19 12.41
CA ILE A 99 19.68 -10.68 12.18
C ILE A 99 19.71 -9.15 12.29
N LEU A 100 18.76 -8.49 11.66
CA LEU A 100 18.69 -7.01 11.68
C LEU A 100 18.44 -6.50 13.10
N ASP A 101 17.58 -7.16 13.85
CA ASP A 101 17.30 -6.79 15.24
C ASP A 101 18.56 -6.90 16.09
N THR A 102 19.31 -7.99 15.92
CA THR A 102 20.56 -8.19 16.64
C THR A 102 21.58 -7.09 16.35
N LYS A 103 21.65 -6.63 15.11
CA LYS A 103 22.58 -5.56 14.70
C LYS A 103 22.21 -4.21 15.26
N THR A 104 20.91 -3.95 15.49
CA THR A 104 20.45 -2.65 15.97
C THR A 104 20.39 -2.56 17.49
N ARG A 105 20.37 -3.69 18.17
CA ARG A 105 20.39 -3.73 19.64
C ARG A 105 21.79 -3.47 20.18
N LYS A 106 21.84 -2.71 21.25
CA LYS A 106 23.10 -2.46 21.97
C LYS A 106 23.05 -3.09 23.34
#